data_f6ef5892f7478ed6b31f9200949f1f2d
#
_entry.id   f6ef5892f7478ed6b31f9200949f1f2d
#
_cell.length_a   1.000
_cell.length_b   1.000
_cell.length_c   1.000
_cell.angle_alpha   90.00
_cell.angle_beta   90.00
_cell.angle_gamma   90.00
#
_symmetry.space_group_name_H-M   'P 1'
#
loop_
_entity.id
_entity.type
_entity.pdbx_description
1 polymer ?
#
loop_
_entity_poly.entity_id
_entity_poly.type
_entity_poly.pdbx_seq_one_letter_code
_entity_poly.pdbx_strand_id
1 'polypeptide(L)'
;NEIKNLNNEIRRRLKILQNRNIMDPPTKHFEEIITLKDTGYQFCEDESIDALAFHQPSINKLSQGMLLPDFLVFLGPSLKTINPADSNFLDKIKKLSQNPLPLNSCIILAGRGIIVRADALKGTLEIMRCVYDLLSLIPDNADLKYLNENETLALLNWESEHYRQNQNKL
;
A
#
# COMPACT_ATOMS: atom_id res chain seq x y z
N ASN A 1 -29.51 -30.39 6.53
CA ASN A 1 -28.16 -30.75 6.02
C ASN A 1 -27.42 -29.62 5.32
N GLU A 2 -28.11 -28.72 4.57
CA GLU A 2 -27.48 -27.60 3.86
C GLU A 2 -26.82 -26.57 4.79
N ILE A 3 -27.46 -26.22 5.91
CA ILE A 3 -26.91 -25.27 6.89
C ILE A 3 -25.63 -25.83 7.55
N LYS A 4 -25.56 -27.13 7.81
CA LYS A 4 -24.34 -27.76 8.32
C LYS A 4 -23.22 -27.75 7.31
N ASN A 5 -23.54 -27.96 6.03
CA ASN A 5 -22.56 -27.91 4.94
C ASN A 5 -22.04 -26.48 4.74
N LEU A 6 -22.91 -25.47 4.78
CA LEU A 6 -22.54 -24.07 4.67
C LEU A 6 -21.63 -23.65 5.85
N ASN A 7 -21.98 -24.01 7.09
CA ASN A 7 -21.15 -23.74 8.25
C ASN A 7 -19.78 -24.42 8.19
N ASN A 8 -19.71 -25.65 7.68
CA ASN A 8 -18.43 -26.34 7.51
C ASN A 8 -17.58 -25.69 6.42
N GLU A 9 -18.19 -25.26 5.32
CA GLU A 9 -17.49 -24.54 4.25
C GLU A 9 -17.00 -23.16 4.72
N ILE A 10 -17.81 -22.40 5.48
CA ILE A 10 -17.40 -21.14 6.08
C ILE A 10 -16.22 -21.37 7.05
N ARG A 11 -16.29 -22.39 7.91
CA ARG A 11 -15.19 -22.73 8.82
C ARG A 11 -13.92 -23.16 8.08
N ARG A 12 -14.06 -23.90 6.98
CA ARG A 12 -12.92 -24.27 6.11
C ARG A 12 -12.28 -23.05 5.50
N ARG A 13 -13.07 -22.12 4.97
CA ARG A 13 -12.57 -20.85 4.40
C ARG A 13 -11.95 -19.96 5.46
N LEU A 14 -12.54 -19.86 6.65
CA LEU A 14 -11.95 -19.15 7.78
C LEU A 14 -10.63 -19.77 8.26
N LYS A 15 -10.47 -21.10 8.21
CA LYS A 15 -9.18 -21.75 8.49
C LYS A 15 -8.12 -21.45 7.43
N ILE A 16 -8.52 -21.33 6.16
CA ILE A 16 -7.62 -20.89 5.09
C ILE A 16 -7.18 -19.44 5.36
N LEU A 17 -8.10 -18.59 5.84
CA LEU A 17 -7.79 -17.22 6.24
C LEU A 17 -6.87 -17.14 7.49
N GLN A 18 -6.84 -18.19 8.33
CA GLN A 18 -5.93 -18.27 9.48
C GLN A 18 -4.50 -18.71 9.08
N ASN A 19 -4.31 -19.31 7.91
CA ASN A 19 -3.00 -19.55 7.29
C ASN A 19 -2.55 -18.31 6.50
N ARG A 20 -2.64 -17.13 7.11
CA ARG A 20 -2.05 -15.92 6.54
C ARG A 20 -0.55 -16.15 6.39
N ASN A 21 0.01 -15.75 5.25
CA ASN A 21 1.43 -15.45 5.16
C ASN A 21 1.66 -14.22 6.06
N ILE A 22 1.86 -14.47 7.36
CA ILE A 22 2.13 -13.40 8.32
C ILE A 22 3.49 -12.84 7.91
N MET A 23 3.46 -11.67 7.34
CA MET A 23 4.66 -10.86 7.18
C MET A 23 4.99 -10.35 8.58
N ASP A 24 5.88 -11.07 9.28
CA ASP A 24 6.37 -10.59 10.57
C ASP A 24 7.13 -9.28 10.34
N PRO A 25 6.73 -8.17 10.97
CA PRO A 25 7.53 -6.97 10.91
C PRO A 25 8.90 -7.28 11.51
N PRO A 26 10.00 -6.91 10.86
CA PRO A 26 11.32 -7.10 11.42
C PRO A 26 11.40 -6.33 12.73
N THR A 27 12.03 -6.92 13.73
CA THR A 27 12.39 -6.22 14.96
C THR A 27 13.14 -4.95 14.54
N LYS A 28 12.61 -3.77 14.91
CA LYS A 28 13.17 -2.47 14.50
C LYS A 28 14.57 -2.28 15.09
N HIS A 29 15.59 -2.83 14.46
CA HIS A 29 16.98 -2.45 14.64
C HIS A 29 17.35 -1.44 13.55
N PHE A 30 16.87 -0.21 13.69
CA PHE A 30 17.32 0.89 12.84
C PHE A 30 18.64 1.42 13.40
N GLU A 31 19.77 0.88 12.94
CA GLU A 31 21.09 1.44 13.28
C GLU A 31 21.35 2.80 12.62
N GLU A 32 20.55 3.18 11.61
CA GLU A 32 20.62 4.48 10.95
C GLU A 32 19.26 5.18 10.99
N ILE A 33 19.24 6.35 11.63
CA ILE A 33 18.07 7.24 11.62
C ILE A 33 18.03 7.93 10.25
N ILE A 34 17.15 7.48 9.36
CA ILE A 34 16.87 8.19 8.12
C ILE A 34 16.04 9.42 8.48
N THR A 35 16.57 10.60 8.21
CA THR A 35 15.83 11.85 8.39
C THR A 35 15.12 12.22 7.11
N LEU A 36 13.78 12.27 7.14
CA LEU A 36 12.92 12.67 6.00
C LEU A 36 12.62 14.18 6.01
N LYS A 37 13.42 14.97 6.73
CA LYS A 37 13.23 16.42 6.84
C LYS A 37 13.15 17.05 5.44
N ASP A 38 12.21 17.97 5.27
CA ASP A 38 11.99 18.75 4.04
C ASP A 38 11.62 17.90 2.79
N THR A 39 11.24 16.64 2.97
CA THR A 39 10.78 15.77 1.86
C THR A 39 9.27 15.82 1.63
N GLY A 40 8.49 16.27 2.59
CA GLY A 40 7.03 16.21 2.60
C GLY A 40 6.48 14.82 2.97
N TYR A 41 7.33 13.90 3.44
CA TYR A 41 6.95 12.56 3.89
C TYR A 41 7.33 12.34 5.35
N GLN A 42 6.63 11.41 5.97
CA GLN A 42 6.89 10.88 7.30
C GLN A 42 6.82 9.36 7.31
N PHE A 43 7.48 8.70 8.25
CA PHE A 43 7.36 7.26 8.42
C PHE A 43 5.95 6.88 8.86
N CYS A 44 5.46 5.76 8.35
CA CYS A 44 4.28 5.11 8.88
C CYS A 44 4.61 4.53 10.26
N GLU A 45 3.70 4.73 11.24
CA GLU A 45 3.87 4.17 12.59
C GLU A 45 3.21 2.79 12.74
N ASP A 46 2.58 2.27 11.68
CA ASP A 46 1.89 1.00 11.67
C ASP A 46 2.83 -0.13 11.23
N GLU A 47 3.19 -1.00 12.18
CA GLU A 47 4.11 -2.12 11.93
C GLU A 47 3.59 -3.11 10.87
N SER A 48 2.27 -3.31 10.77
CA SER A 48 1.69 -4.20 9.77
C SER A 48 1.88 -3.62 8.35
N ILE A 49 1.68 -2.31 8.21
CA ILE A 49 1.92 -1.61 6.93
C ILE A 49 3.41 -1.64 6.59
N ASP A 50 4.26 -1.37 7.57
CA ASP A 50 5.72 -1.37 7.39
C ASP A 50 6.26 -2.74 6.94
N ALA A 51 5.65 -3.84 7.39
CA ALA A 51 6.03 -5.20 7.00
C ALA A 51 6.03 -5.40 5.47
N LEU A 52 5.18 -4.66 4.72
CA LEU A 52 5.15 -4.71 3.26
C LEU A 52 6.49 -4.32 2.62
N ALA A 53 7.26 -3.42 3.25
CA ALA A 53 8.56 -2.96 2.73
C ALA A 53 9.70 -3.97 2.90
N PHE A 54 9.46 -5.03 3.65
CA PHE A 54 10.43 -6.11 3.90
C PHE A 54 10.06 -7.40 3.15
N HIS A 55 8.88 -7.45 2.52
CA HIS A 55 8.39 -8.61 1.82
C HIS A 55 8.44 -8.41 0.30
N GLN A 56 9.48 -8.95 -0.34
CA GLN A 56 9.74 -8.73 -1.77
C GLN A 56 8.55 -9.08 -2.69
N PRO A 57 7.78 -10.17 -2.47
CA PRO A 57 6.59 -10.44 -3.27
C PRO A 57 5.53 -9.33 -3.18
N SER A 58 5.33 -8.74 -2.00
CA SER A 58 4.40 -7.60 -1.82
C SER A 58 4.91 -6.34 -2.54
N ILE A 59 6.20 -6.04 -2.43
CA ILE A 59 6.84 -4.93 -3.15
C ILE A 59 6.61 -5.09 -4.65
N ASN A 60 6.86 -6.28 -5.19
CA ASN A 60 6.68 -6.55 -6.61
C ASN A 60 5.23 -6.36 -7.05
N LYS A 61 4.25 -6.89 -6.27
CA LYS A 61 2.82 -6.75 -6.57
C LYS A 61 2.39 -5.28 -6.56
N LEU A 62 2.76 -4.51 -5.53
CA LEU A 62 2.39 -3.10 -5.39
C LEU A 62 3.04 -2.18 -6.44
N SER A 63 4.19 -2.57 -6.97
CA SER A 63 4.88 -1.82 -8.02
C SER A 63 4.26 -2.04 -9.41
N GLN A 64 3.56 -3.16 -9.64
CA GLN A 64 2.94 -3.48 -10.92
C GLN A 64 1.62 -2.74 -11.15
N GLY A 65 0.84 -2.48 -10.10
CA GLY A 65 -0.45 -1.82 -10.24
C GLY A 65 -1.33 -1.96 -9.00
N MET A 66 -2.54 -1.42 -9.09
CA MET A 66 -3.54 -1.53 -8.04
C MET A 66 -4.57 -2.60 -8.39
N LEU A 67 -4.99 -3.33 -7.35
CA LEU A 67 -5.93 -4.46 -7.47
C LEU A 67 -7.39 -3.99 -7.36
N LEU A 68 -7.64 -2.90 -6.66
CA LEU A 68 -8.98 -2.40 -6.38
C LEU A 68 -9.07 -0.89 -6.67
N PRO A 69 -10.26 -0.41 -7.08
CA PRO A 69 -10.51 1.02 -7.33
C PRO A 69 -10.15 1.93 -6.16
N ASP A 70 -10.54 1.56 -4.93
CA ASP A 70 -10.24 2.38 -3.74
C ASP A 70 -8.73 2.51 -3.50
N PHE A 71 -7.93 1.47 -3.79
CA PHE A 71 -6.48 1.56 -3.68
C PHE A 71 -5.92 2.61 -4.64
N LEU A 72 -6.44 2.63 -5.88
CA LEU A 72 -6.04 3.63 -6.88
C LEU A 72 -6.36 5.06 -6.42
N VAL A 73 -7.55 5.28 -5.88
CA VAL A 73 -8.04 6.62 -5.47
C VAL A 73 -7.20 7.23 -4.34
N PHE A 74 -6.72 6.41 -3.42
CA PHE A 74 -5.96 6.87 -2.24
C PHE A 74 -4.45 6.77 -2.41
N LEU A 75 -3.95 5.83 -3.21
CA LEU A 75 -2.53 5.49 -3.30
C LEU A 75 -1.92 5.82 -4.67
N GLY A 76 -2.76 6.08 -5.68
CA GLY A 76 -2.33 6.21 -7.07
C GLY A 76 -2.20 4.86 -7.79
N PRO A 77 -1.75 4.84 -9.04
CA PRO A 77 -1.79 3.66 -9.90
C PRO A 77 -0.82 2.54 -9.49
N SER A 78 0.23 2.86 -8.75
CA SER A 78 1.18 1.89 -8.18
C SER A 78 2.01 2.56 -7.09
N LEU A 79 2.57 1.78 -6.17
CA LEU A 79 3.53 2.31 -5.21
C LEU A 79 4.95 2.34 -5.81
N LYS A 80 5.65 3.43 -5.58
CA LYS A 80 7.07 3.55 -5.94
C LYS A 80 7.93 2.93 -4.85
N THR A 81 8.95 2.20 -5.28
CA THR A 81 9.96 1.65 -4.37
C THR A 81 11.26 2.43 -4.53
N ILE A 82 11.83 2.85 -3.42
CA ILE A 82 13.12 3.55 -3.37
C ILE A 82 14.05 2.73 -2.50
N ASN A 83 15.28 2.56 -2.98
CA ASN A 83 16.34 1.97 -2.18
C ASN A 83 17.05 3.07 -1.36
N PRO A 84 17.01 3.00 -0.02
CA PRO A 84 17.68 3.98 0.84
C PRO A 84 19.22 4.00 0.69
N ALA A 85 19.82 2.95 0.12
CA ALA A 85 21.25 2.93 -0.17
C ALA A 85 21.66 3.81 -1.36
N ASP A 86 20.70 4.27 -2.17
CA ASP A 86 21.00 5.18 -3.28
C ASP A 86 21.44 6.55 -2.74
N SER A 87 22.56 7.09 -3.21
CA SER A 87 23.09 8.38 -2.74
C SER A 87 22.15 9.57 -2.93
N ASN A 88 21.19 9.47 -3.86
CA ASN A 88 20.21 10.51 -4.19
C ASN A 88 18.77 10.15 -3.79
N PHE A 89 18.58 9.23 -2.83
CA PHE A 89 17.24 8.74 -2.46
C PHE A 89 16.34 9.85 -1.91
N LEU A 90 16.89 10.80 -1.11
CA LEU A 90 16.12 11.94 -0.58
C LEU A 90 15.65 12.89 -1.68
N ASP A 91 16.48 13.14 -2.70
CA ASP A 91 16.09 13.98 -3.84
C ASP A 91 14.99 13.31 -4.67
N LYS A 92 15.07 11.99 -4.83
CA LYS A 92 13.99 11.19 -5.47
C LYS A 92 12.68 11.33 -4.71
N ILE A 93 12.69 11.18 -3.37
CA ILE A 93 11.52 11.35 -2.51
C ILE A 93 10.95 12.76 -2.66
N LYS A 94 11.79 13.77 -2.53
CA LYS A 94 11.40 15.18 -2.66
C LYS A 94 10.79 15.50 -4.02
N LYS A 95 11.30 14.93 -5.10
CA LYS A 95 10.70 15.07 -6.44
C LYS A 95 9.32 14.41 -6.52
N LEU A 96 9.13 13.26 -5.90
CA LEU A 96 7.85 12.55 -5.89
C LEU A 96 6.78 13.27 -5.07
N SER A 97 7.16 14.04 -4.02
CA SER A 97 6.21 14.84 -3.24
C SER A 97 5.55 15.98 -4.02
N GLN A 98 6.16 16.38 -5.14
CA GLN A 98 5.64 17.46 -6.00
C GLN A 98 4.49 16.99 -6.91
N ASN A 99 4.26 15.69 -7.04
CA ASN A 99 3.15 15.17 -7.83
C ASN A 99 1.81 15.48 -7.17
N PRO A 100 0.74 15.70 -7.95
CA PRO A 100 -0.59 15.87 -7.39
C PRO A 100 -1.05 14.59 -6.68
N LEU A 101 -1.85 14.73 -5.63
CA LEU A 101 -2.52 13.58 -5.00
C LEU A 101 -3.52 12.96 -5.98
N PRO A 102 -3.73 11.63 -5.93
CA PRO A 102 -3.14 10.66 -4.97
C PRO A 102 -1.78 10.10 -5.36
N LEU A 103 -1.13 10.63 -6.41
CA LEU A 103 0.15 10.08 -6.89
C LEU A 103 1.21 10.13 -5.79
N ASN A 104 1.81 8.98 -5.53
CA ASN A 104 2.87 8.82 -4.53
C ASN A 104 2.44 9.21 -3.11
N SER A 105 1.16 9.01 -2.74
CA SER A 105 0.68 9.18 -1.36
C SER A 105 1.50 8.36 -0.38
N CYS A 106 1.92 7.15 -0.79
CA CYS A 106 2.83 6.29 -0.06
C CYS A 106 4.00 5.87 -0.96
N ILE A 107 5.16 5.68 -0.35
CA ILE A 107 6.38 5.16 -1.00
C ILE A 107 6.94 4.04 -0.15
N ILE A 108 7.40 2.97 -0.80
CA ILE A 108 8.10 1.86 -0.17
C ILE A 108 9.59 2.22 -0.08
N LEU A 109 10.13 2.33 1.13
CA LEU A 109 11.56 2.34 1.36
C LEU A 109 12.01 0.89 1.58
N ALA A 110 12.64 0.28 0.57
CA ALA A 110 12.99 -1.13 0.59
C ALA A 110 13.83 -1.49 1.83
N GLY A 111 13.34 -2.43 2.63
CA GLY A 111 13.98 -2.86 3.86
C GLY A 111 14.03 -1.83 4.99
N ARG A 112 13.18 -0.78 4.94
CA ARG A 112 13.13 0.26 5.97
C ARG A 112 11.70 0.58 6.46
N GLY A 113 10.68 0.42 5.62
CA GLY A 113 9.29 0.69 5.96
C GLY A 113 8.56 1.45 4.87
N ILE A 114 7.36 1.92 5.19
CA ILE A 114 6.54 2.74 4.32
C ILE A 114 6.61 4.19 4.80
N ILE A 115 6.75 5.11 3.86
CA ILE A 115 6.60 6.54 4.12
C ILE A 115 5.33 7.05 3.46
N VAL A 116 4.65 7.96 4.16
CA VAL A 116 3.39 8.56 3.73
C VAL A 116 3.54 10.07 3.64
N ARG A 117 2.91 10.68 2.65
CA ARG A 117 2.90 12.14 2.49
C ARG A 117 2.17 12.80 3.66
N ALA A 118 2.73 13.91 4.14
CA ALA A 118 2.11 14.68 5.22
C ALA A 118 0.75 15.27 4.83
N ASP A 119 0.51 15.50 3.54
CA ASP A 119 -0.74 16.01 2.96
C ASP A 119 -1.59 14.89 2.31
N ALA A 120 -1.30 13.61 2.60
CA ALA A 120 -2.07 12.49 2.06
C ALA A 120 -3.56 12.60 2.42
N LEU A 121 -4.41 12.02 1.58
CA LEU A 121 -5.86 12.00 1.83
C LEU A 121 -6.17 11.30 3.16
N LYS A 122 -7.14 11.84 3.89
CA LYS A 122 -7.68 11.17 5.08
C LYS A 122 -8.17 9.78 4.71
N GLY A 123 -7.77 8.77 5.45
CA GLY A 123 -8.07 7.36 5.14
C GLY A 123 -6.96 6.63 4.36
N THR A 124 -5.89 7.32 3.93
CA THR A 124 -4.78 6.68 3.19
C THR A 124 -4.15 5.53 3.99
N LEU A 125 -3.96 5.67 5.30
CA LEU A 125 -3.40 4.62 6.14
C LEU A 125 -4.36 3.45 6.34
N GLU A 126 -5.66 3.72 6.47
CA GLU A 126 -6.70 2.69 6.53
C GLU A 126 -6.73 1.87 5.24
N ILE A 127 -6.59 2.52 4.09
CA ILE A 127 -6.48 1.83 2.80
C ILE A 127 -5.17 1.01 2.74
N MET A 128 -4.05 1.54 3.20
CA MET A 128 -2.80 0.77 3.27
C MET A 128 -2.92 -0.46 4.19
N ARG A 129 -3.68 -0.37 5.28
CA ARG A 129 -3.98 -1.54 6.13
C ARG A 129 -4.82 -2.58 5.38
N CYS A 130 -5.84 -2.14 4.61
CA CYS A 130 -6.59 -3.04 3.73
C CYS A 130 -5.68 -3.70 2.67
N VAL A 131 -4.70 -2.98 2.13
CA VAL A 131 -3.68 -3.54 1.22
C VAL A 131 -2.88 -4.64 1.92
N TYR A 132 -2.39 -4.38 3.14
CA TYR A 132 -1.67 -5.38 3.93
C TYR A 132 -2.53 -6.62 4.18
N ASP A 133 -3.77 -6.43 4.65
CA ASP A 133 -4.70 -7.53 4.92
C ASP A 133 -4.96 -8.36 3.65
N LEU A 134 -5.21 -7.71 2.51
CA LEU A 134 -5.43 -8.39 1.23
C LEU A 134 -4.18 -9.19 0.81
N LEU A 135 -3.00 -8.56 0.80
CA LEU A 135 -1.76 -9.21 0.37
C LEU A 135 -1.35 -10.36 1.30
N SER A 136 -1.66 -10.27 2.60
CA SER A 136 -1.42 -11.35 3.55
C SER A 136 -2.25 -12.62 3.25
N LEU A 137 -3.33 -12.49 2.49
CA LEU A 137 -4.20 -13.60 2.07
C LEU A 137 -3.85 -14.17 0.71
N ILE A 138 -3.06 -13.44 -0.08
CA ILE A 138 -2.70 -13.79 -1.45
C ILE A 138 -1.37 -14.56 -1.46
N PRO A 139 -1.30 -15.76 -2.04
CA PRO A 139 -0.04 -16.48 -2.19
C PRO A 139 1.02 -15.65 -2.92
N ASP A 140 2.29 -15.81 -2.56
CA ASP A 140 3.39 -15.04 -3.14
C ASP A 140 3.51 -15.18 -4.65
N ASN A 141 3.25 -16.37 -5.16
CA ASN A 141 3.29 -16.73 -6.57
C ASN A 141 1.95 -16.57 -7.30
N ALA A 142 0.95 -15.93 -6.67
CA ALA A 142 -0.33 -15.71 -7.32
C ALA A 142 -0.19 -14.78 -8.53
N ASP A 143 -0.78 -15.20 -9.65
CA ASP A 143 -0.98 -14.34 -10.80
C ASP A 143 -2.17 -13.41 -10.52
N LEU A 144 -1.93 -12.10 -10.58
CA LEU A 144 -2.91 -11.10 -10.23
C LEU A 144 -3.31 -10.28 -11.45
N LYS A 145 -4.62 -9.99 -11.52
CA LYS A 145 -5.14 -9.04 -12.51
C LYS A 145 -5.22 -7.66 -11.88
N TYR A 146 -4.45 -6.74 -12.43
CA TYR A 146 -4.44 -5.32 -12.03
C TYR A 146 -5.43 -4.51 -12.87
N LEU A 147 -5.81 -3.34 -12.36
CA LEU A 147 -6.51 -2.33 -13.16
C LEU A 147 -5.67 -1.97 -14.38
N ASN A 148 -6.25 -2.04 -15.55
CA ASN A 148 -5.57 -1.62 -16.78
C ASN A 148 -5.54 -0.10 -16.91
N GLU A 149 -4.81 0.41 -17.91
CA GLU A 149 -4.62 1.85 -18.09
C GLU A 149 -5.95 2.60 -18.31
N ASN A 150 -6.87 2.03 -19.11
CA ASN A 150 -8.18 2.64 -19.37
C ASN A 150 -9.05 2.68 -18.11
N GLU A 151 -9.07 1.60 -17.33
CA GLU A 151 -9.77 1.53 -16.05
C GLU A 151 -9.19 2.54 -15.05
N THR A 152 -7.85 2.64 -15.00
CA THR A 152 -7.13 3.58 -14.16
C THR A 152 -7.48 5.03 -14.51
N LEU A 153 -7.41 5.39 -15.79
CA LEU A 153 -7.74 6.75 -16.26
C LEU A 153 -9.22 7.08 -16.04
N ALA A 154 -10.11 6.15 -16.30
CA ALA A 154 -11.54 6.34 -16.09
C ALA A 154 -11.87 6.64 -14.61
N LEU A 155 -11.26 5.88 -13.67
CA LEU A 155 -11.45 6.07 -12.23
C LEU A 155 -10.84 7.38 -11.74
N LEU A 156 -9.61 7.72 -12.15
CA LEU A 156 -8.95 8.96 -11.73
C LEU A 156 -9.66 10.22 -12.25
N ASN A 157 -10.34 10.14 -13.39
CA ASN A 157 -11.08 11.25 -13.99
C ASN A 157 -12.57 11.28 -13.60
N TRP A 158 -13.03 10.35 -12.77
CA TRP A 158 -14.43 10.30 -12.39
C TRP A 158 -14.77 11.43 -11.40
N GLU A 159 -15.77 12.27 -11.74
CA GLU A 159 -16.16 13.44 -10.94
C GLU A 159 -16.49 13.12 -9.49
N SER A 160 -17.13 11.97 -9.23
CA SER A 160 -17.45 11.53 -7.87
C SER A 160 -16.19 11.29 -7.01
N GLU A 161 -15.10 10.83 -7.62
CA GLU A 161 -13.85 10.64 -6.91
C GLU A 161 -13.13 11.96 -6.65
N HIS A 162 -13.21 12.93 -7.56
CA HIS A 162 -12.75 14.29 -7.31
C HIS A 162 -13.50 14.95 -6.16
N TYR A 163 -14.82 14.75 -6.07
CA TYR A 163 -15.63 15.22 -4.97
C TYR A 163 -15.21 14.57 -3.64
N ARG A 164 -15.06 13.25 -3.61
CA ARG A 164 -14.63 12.47 -2.44
C ARG A 164 -13.24 12.91 -1.96
N GLN A 165 -12.29 13.07 -2.87
CA GLN A 165 -10.93 13.55 -2.56
C GLN A 165 -10.96 14.96 -1.95
N ASN A 166 -11.80 15.86 -2.46
CA ASN A 166 -11.93 17.20 -1.91
C ASN A 166 -12.53 17.21 -0.49
N GLN A 167 -13.48 16.32 -0.19
CA GLN A 167 -14.03 16.16 1.17
C GLN A 167 -12.98 15.59 2.15
N ASN A 168 -12.05 14.79 1.68
CA ASN A 168 -11.01 14.16 2.49
C ASN A 168 -9.76 15.03 2.70
N LYS A 169 -9.70 16.24 2.14
CA LYS A 169 -8.63 17.23 2.37
C LYS A 169 -8.93 18.16 3.57
N LEU A 170 -10.14 18.11 4.10
CA LEU A 170 -10.60 18.88 5.26
C LEU A 170 -10.44 18.08 6.55
#